data_0f8fff5b78cc23da4e0578db44a4199a
#
_entry.id   0f8fff5b78cc23da4e0578db44a4199a
#
_cell.length_a   1.000
_cell.length_b   1.000
_cell.length_c   1.000
_cell.angle_alpha   90.00
_cell.angle_beta   90.00
_cell.angle_gamma   90.00
#
_symmetry.space_group_name_H-M   'P 1'
#
loop_
_entity.id
_entity.type
_entity.pdbx_description
1 polymer ?
#
loop_
_entity_poly.entity_id
_entity_poly.type
_entity_poly.pdbx_seq_one_letter_code
_entity_poly.pdbx_strand_id
1 'polypeptide(L)'
;MPSFNIHLAVAIKYCEKNKIENKEDFFMGSIAPDLAENKSVTHFTGMRDERYLRQYLLEKVRLNDFLKKWKVETDYEKGVFLHLATDFIFYQEFLSDEYLATVDYNKMIQDLYYSYRISNKYLEEKYNICALNLDDVMNKNIKHVLRKMNIDITSGNNLLPKEKMDNFINKMSELDLNSYIEKIKIENRNVFPDNYKI
;
A
#
# COMPACT_ATOMS: atom_id res chain seq x y z
N MET A 1 0.83 0.97 -6.68
CA MET A 1 0.94 1.06 -5.20
C MET A 1 -0.17 1.95 -4.72
N PRO A 2 -0.78 1.69 -3.58
CA PRO A 2 -1.70 2.61 -2.93
C PRO A 2 -1.12 4.03 -2.85
N SER A 3 -1.97 5.03 -2.71
CA SER A 3 -1.49 6.39 -2.49
C SER A 3 -0.96 6.54 -1.06
N PHE A 4 -0.12 7.55 -0.82
CA PHE A 4 0.34 7.89 0.54
C PHE A 4 -0.82 8.04 1.54
N ASN A 5 -1.94 8.63 1.09
CA ASN A 5 -3.10 8.83 1.93
C ASN A 5 -3.74 7.52 2.39
N ILE A 6 -3.67 6.47 1.57
CA ILE A 6 -4.15 5.13 1.96
C ILE A 6 -3.23 4.55 3.04
N HIS A 7 -1.91 4.61 2.87
CA HIS A 7 -0.95 4.13 3.86
C HIS A 7 -1.07 4.88 5.18
N LEU A 8 -1.22 6.21 5.13
CA LEU A 8 -1.39 7.02 6.33
C LEU A 8 -2.73 6.77 7.01
N ALA A 9 -3.83 6.63 6.27
CA ALA A 9 -5.13 6.27 6.83
C ALA A 9 -5.10 4.91 7.54
N VAL A 10 -4.44 3.92 6.92
CA VAL A 10 -4.20 2.60 7.56
C VAL A 10 -3.37 2.76 8.82
N ALA A 11 -2.26 3.50 8.78
CA ALA A 11 -1.38 3.68 9.92
C ALA A 11 -2.05 4.44 11.08
N ILE A 12 -2.82 5.50 10.79
CA ILE A 12 -3.61 6.24 11.78
C ILE A 12 -4.61 5.29 12.46
N LYS A 13 -5.37 4.55 11.65
CA LYS A 13 -6.37 3.62 12.17
C LYS A 13 -5.76 2.46 12.94
N TYR A 14 -4.58 2.01 12.52
CA TYR A 14 -3.80 1.00 13.23
C TYR A 14 -3.38 1.48 14.62
N CYS A 15 -2.89 2.72 14.75
CA CYS A 15 -2.51 3.33 16.02
C CYS A 15 -3.68 3.57 16.99
N GLU A 16 -4.93 3.58 16.51
CA GLU A 16 -6.11 3.66 17.37
C GLU A 16 -6.40 2.32 18.06
N LYS A 17 -6.07 1.21 17.43
CA LYS A 17 -6.38 -0.15 17.89
C LYS A 17 -5.20 -0.88 18.51
N ASN A 18 -3.99 -0.46 18.20
CA ASN A 18 -2.76 -1.13 18.59
C ASN A 18 -1.83 -0.21 19.37
N LYS A 19 -1.12 -0.77 20.33
CA LYS A 19 -0.14 -0.01 21.12
C LYS A 19 1.11 0.27 20.27
N ILE A 20 1.29 1.52 19.86
CA ILE A 20 2.48 2.06 19.23
C ILE A 20 3.07 3.11 20.15
N GLU A 21 4.32 2.96 20.56
CA GLU A 21 4.98 3.84 21.53
C GLU A 21 5.44 5.14 20.87
N ASN A 22 6.08 5.04 19.69
CA ASN A 22 6.50 6.17 18.88
C ASN A 22 5.68 6.25 17.59
N LYS A 23 4.57 6.97 17.63
CA LYS A 23 3.66 7.13 16.48
C LYS A 23 4.32 7.87 15.31
N GLU A 24 5.21 8.83 15.58
CA GLU A 24 5.90 9.59 14.54
C GLU A 24 6.80 8.66 13.71
N ASP A 25 7.62 7.85 14.36
CA ASP A 25 8.45 6.84 13.69
C ASP A 25 7.58 5.84 12.92
N PHE A 26 6.46 5.41 13.48
CA PHE A 26 5.55 4.49 12.82
C PHE A 26 4.93 5.10 11.55
N PHE A 27 4.49 6.35 11.59
CA PHE A 27 3.97 7.06 10.42
C PHE A 27 5.05 7.26 9.35
N MET A 28 6.25 7.66 9.76
CA MET A 28 7.39 7.76 8.84
C MET A 28 7.72 6.42 8.20
N GLY A 29 7.77 5.34 8.97
CA GLY A 29 7.94 3.99 8.44
C GLY A 29 6.85 3.61 7.43
N SER A 30 5.59 4.00 7.70
CA SER A 30 4.45 3.66 6.84
C SER A 30 4.46 4.33 5.47
N ILE A 31 5.30 5.33 5.23
CA ILE A 31 5.46 5.99 3.93
C ILE A 31 6.88 5.86 3.36
N ALA A 32 7.86 5.50 4.18
CA ALA A 32 9.28 5.47 3.79
C ALA A 32 9.59 4.63 2.54
N PRO A 33 8.98 3.43 2.32
CA PRO A 33 9.24 2.66 1.12
C PRO A 33 8.91 3.41 -0.17
N ASP A 34 7.88 4.25 -0.14
CA ASP A 34 7.43 5.03 -1.29
C ASP A 34 8.22 6.33 -1.52
N LEU A 35 8.96 6.79 -0.53
CA LEU A 35 9.85 7.95 -0.65
C LEU A 35 11.18 7.62 -1.34
N ALA A 36 11.55 6.36 -1.41
CA ALA A 36 12.80 5.92 -2.00
C ALA A 36 12.82 6.15 -3.53
N GLU A 37 13.96 6.59 -4.06
CA GLU A 37 14.17 6.76 -5.51
C GLU A 37 13.99 5.44 -6.27
N ASN A 38 14.48 4.35 -5.71
CA ASN A 38 14.34 3.01 -6.27
C ASN A 38 13.34 2.17 -5.46
N LYS A 39 12.06 2.32 -5.77
CA LYS A 39 10.97 1.58 -5.12
C LYS A 39 11.08 0.07 -5.28
N SER A 40 11.74 -0.43 -6.34
CA SER A 40 11.94 -1.87 -6.51
C SER A 40 12.80 -2.48 -5.41
N VAL A 41 13.74 -1.71 -4.86
CA VAL A 41 14.60 -2.16 -3.75
C VAL A 41 13.81 -2.17 -2.44
N THR A 42 13.06 -1.12 -2.15
CA THR A 42 12.30 -0.99 -0.90
C THR A 42 11.08 -1.91 -0.81
N HIS A 43 10.49 -2.26 -1.95
CA HIS A 43 9.35 -3.20 -2.02
C HIS A 43 9.80 -4.63 -2.32
N PHE A 44 11.10 -4.86 -2.49
CA PHE A 44 11.63 -6.19 -2.83
C PHE A 44 10.96 -6.77 -4.08
N THR A 45 10.70 -5.92 -5.08
CA THR A 45 9.96 -6.31 -6.29
C THR A 45 10.65 -7.45 -7.03
N GLY A 46 9.91 -8.51 -7.31
CA GLY A 46 10.35 -9.64 -8.11
C GLY A 46 10.35 -9.37 -9.62
N MET A 47 10.20 -10.43 -10.39
CA MET A 47 10.22 -10.35 -11.86
C MET A 47 9.07 -9.51 -12.38
N ARG A 48 9.35 -8.61 -13.36
CA ARG A 48 8.37 -7.73 -13.98
C ARG A 48 7.97 -8.27 -15.34
N ASP A 49 6.82 -8.91 -15.44
CA ASP A 49 6.18 -9.22 -16.71
C ASP A 49 4.77 -8.61 -16.72
N GLU A 50 4.67 -7.42 -17.29
CA GLU A 50 3.43 -6.66 -17.38
C GLU A 50 2.35 -7.31 -18.26
N ARG A 51 2.71 -8.34 -19.03
CA ARG A 51 1.76 -9.14 -19.81
C ARG A 51 0.88 -10.03 -18.94
N TYR A 52 1.32 -10.33 -17.73
CA TYR A 52 0.60 -11.16 -16.76
C TYR A 52 0.29 -10.34 -15.51
N LEU A 53 -0.67 -9.41 -15.61
CA LEU A 53 -0.94 -8.40 -14.60
C LEU A 53 -1.13 -8.98 -13.20
N ARG A 54 -1.89 -10.08 -13.04
CA ARG A 54 -2.09 -10.69 -11.72
C ARG A 54 -0.77 -11.17 -11.11
N GLN A 55 0.02 -11.90 -11.87
CA GLN A 55 1.33 -12.38 -11.40
C GLN A 55 2.28 -11.20 -11.11
N TYR A 56 2.32 -10.22 -12.01
CA TYR A 56 3.08 -8.99 -11.81
C TYR A 56 2.72 -8.29 -10.49
N LEU A 57 1.44 -8.19 -10.15
CA LEU A 57 0.98 -7.54 -8.92
C LEU A 57 1.33 -8.35 -7.67
N LEU A 58 1.29 -9.68 -7.71
CA LEU A 58 1.72 -10.56 -6.62
C LEU A 58 3.23 -10.46 -6.36
N GLU A 59 4.03 -10.27 -7.41
CA GLU A 59 5.49 -10.14 -7.33
C GLU A 59 5.95 -8.69 -7.05
N LYS A 60 5.03 -7.73 -7.02
CA LYS A 60 5.36 -6.32 -6.83
C LYS A 60 5.87 -6.01 -5.44
N VAL A 61 5.46 -6.78 -4.43
CA VAL A 61 5.91 -6.68 -3.05
C VAL A 61 6.22 -8.08 -2.53
N ARG A 62 7.44 -8.30 -2.06
CA ARG A 62 7.88 -9.60 -1.54
C ARG A 62 8.18 -9.51 -0.05
N LEU A 63 7.13 -9.69 0.77
CA LEU A 63 7.19 -9.64 2.23
C LEU A 63 8.19 -10.63 2.82
N ASN A 64 8.24 -11.83 2.25
CA ASN A 64 9.18 -12.85 2.68
C ASN A 64 10.65 -12.42 2.48
N ASP A 65 10.97 -11.76 1.37
CA ASP A 65 12.32 -11.28 1.10
C ASP A 65 12.69 -10.08 1.99
N PHE A 66 11.71 -9.25 2.33
CA PHE A 66 11.89 -8.22 3.36
C PHE A 66 12.27 -8.86 4.70
N LEU A 67 11.50 -9.84 5.18
CA LEU A 67 11.71 -10.49 6.48
C LEU A 67 13.01 -11.31 6.58
N LYS A 68 13.59 -11.72 5.44
CA LYS A 68 14.93 -12.34 5.40
C LYS A 68 16.06 -11.34 5.67
N LYS A 69 15.84 -10.06 5.39
CA LYS A 69 16.86 -9.00 5.50
C LYS A 69 16.65 -8.09 6.68
N TRP A 70 15.40 -7.91 7.11
CA TRP A 70 15.01 -6.92 8.12
C TRP A 70 14.25 -7.60 9.26
N LYS A 71 14.56 -7.16 10.47
CA LYS A 71 13.75 -7.45 11.65
C LYS A 71 12.63 -6.42 11.75
N VAL A 72 11.57 -6.73 12.49
CA VAL A 72 10.45 -5.83 12.75
C VAL A 72 10.33 -5.66 14.27
N GLU A 73 11.22 -4.86 14.84
CA GLU A 73 11.35 -4.67 16.30
C GLU A 73 10.91 -3.26 16.71
N THR A 74 11.34 -2.23 15.96
CA THR A 74 11.01 -0.83 16.23
C THR A 74 9.67 -0.42 15.63
N ASP A 75 9.08 0.68 16.11
CA ASP A 75 7.83 1.19 15.55
C ASP A 75 8.01 1.68 14.10
N TYR A 76 9.18 2.21 13.74
CA TYR A 76 9.52 2.52 12.35
C TYR A 76 9.47 1.27 11.46
N GLU A 77 10.10 0.18 11.87
CA GLU A 77 10.11 -1.08 11.12
C GLU A 77 8.73 -1.72 11.01
N LYS A 78 7.91 -1.61 12.08
CA LYS A 78 6.49 -2.01 12.04
C LYS A 78 5.71 -1.18 11.02
N GLY A 79 5.96 0.13 10.95
CA GLY A 79 5.38 1.01 9.94
C GLY A 79 5.77 0.58 8.52
N VAL A 80 7.06 0.30 8.27
CA VAL A 80 7.56 -0.21 6.98
C VAL A 80 6.89 -1.53 6.62
N PHE A 81 6.79 -2.47 7.57
CA PHE A 81 6.15 -3.75 7.32
C PHE A 81 4.64 -3.60 7.04
N LEU A 82 3.95 -2.73 7.78
CA LEU A 82 2.53 -2.43 7.54
C LEU A 82 2.32 -1.83 6.14
N HIS A 83 3.21 -0.93 5.69
CA HIS A 83 3.18 -0.40 4.33
C HIS A 83 3.24 -1.52 3.29
N LEU A 84 4.26 -2.39 3.38
CA LEU A 84 4.45 -3.48 2.44
C LEU A 84 3.28 -4.48 2.47
N ALA A 85 2.75 -4.79 3.65
CA ALA A 85 1.56 -5.63 3.81
C ALA A 85 0.32 -4.98 3.16
N THR A 86 0.15 -3.66 3.34
CA THR A 86 -0.92 -2.89 2.70
C THR A 86 -0.82 -2.97 1.19
N ASP A 87 0.36 -2.78 0.62
CA ASP A 87 0.61 -2.90 -0.81
C ASP A 87 0.24 -4.29 -1.35
N PHE A 88 0.72 -5.34 -0.68
CA PHE A 88 0.49 -6.72 -1.11
C PHE A 88 -1.01 -7.07 -1.13
N ILE A 89 -1.74 -6.66 -0.08
CA ILE A 89 -3.16 -6.99 0.07
C ILE A 89 -4.04 -6.10 -0.82
N PHE A 90 -3.67 -4.82 -1.00
CA PHE A 90 -4.44 -3.84 -1.75
C PHE A 90 -4.80 -4.28 -3.17
N TYR A 91 -3.84 -4.82 -3.90
CA TYR A 91 -4.09 -5.25 -5.28
C TYR A 91 -5.07 -6.41 -5.37
N GLN A 92 -5.08 -7.29 -4.38
CA GLN A 92 -6.01 -8.41 -4.33
C GLN A 92 -7.43 -7.95 -3.97
N GLU A 93 -7.53 -6.96 -3.10
CA GLU A 93 -8.82 -6.42 -2.67
C GLU A 93 -9.50 -5.58 -3.77
N PHE A 94 -8.73 -4.77 -4.51
CA PHE A 94 -9.30 -3.76 -5.41
C PHE A 94 -9.25 -4.11 -6.90
N LEU A 95 -8.38 -5.02 -7.33
CA LEU A 95 -8.20 -5.39 -8.73
C LEU A 95 -8.63 -6.85 -8.93
N SER A 96 -9.89 -7.05 -9.34
CA SER A 96 -10.40 -8.40 -9.62
C SER A 96 -9.79 -9.00 -10.87
N ASP A 97 -9.83 -10.33 -10.99
CA ASP A 97 -9.33 -11.02 -12.18
C ASP A 97 -10.15 -10.64 -13.43
N GLU A 98 -11.46 -10.45 -13.28
CA GLU A 98 -12.33 -9.99 -14.36
C GLU A 98 -11.90 -8.61 -14.87
N TYR A 99 -11.59 -7.65 -13.97
CA TYR A 99 -11.08 -6.35 -14.37
C TYR A 99 -9.71 -6.47 -15.07
N LEU A 100 -8.77 -7.20 -14.48
CA LEU A 100 -7.43 -7.37 -15.03
C LEU A 100 -7.41 -8.06 -16.40
N ALA A 101 -8.40 -8.90 -16.69
CA ALA A 101 -8.56 -9.53 -18.01
C ALA A 101 -9.01 -8.56 -19.11
N THR A 102 -9.54 -7.39 -18.75
CA THR A 102 -10.09 -6.40 -19.71
C THR A 102 -9.17 -5.21 -19.97
N VAL A 103 -8.04 -5.09 -19.25
CA VAL A 103 -7.15 -3.93 -19.32
C VAL A 103 -5.70 -4.34 -19.52
N ASP A 104 -4.90 -3.44 -20.11
CA ASP A 104 -3.46 -3.53 -20.08
C ASP A 104 -2.87 -2.79 -18.86
N TYR A 105 -1.55 -2.86 -18.71
CA TYR A 105 -0.84 -2.21 -17.62
C TYR A 105 -1.08 -0.69 -17.58
N ASN A 106 -1.05 0.00 -18.73
CA ASN A 106 -1.19 1.45 -18.80
C ASN A 106 -2.60 1.88 -18.39
N LYS A 107 -3.64 1.17 -18.87
CA LYS A 107 -5.02 1.42 -18.49
C LYS A 107 -5.27 1.16 -17.00
N MET A 108 -4.74 0.08 -16.46
CA MET A 108 -4.81 -0.22 -15.03
C MET A 108 -4.19 0.90 -14.19
N ILE A 109 -3.01 1.39 -14.57
CA ILE A 109 -2.34 2.50 -13.87
C ILE A 109 -3.14 3.79 -13.98
N GLN A 110 -3.69 4.11 -15.15
CA GLN A 110 -4.56 5.27 -15.34
C GLN A 110 -5.76 5.24 -14.38
N ASP A 111 -6.47 4.11 -14.34
CA ASP A 111 -7.65 3.93 -13.49
C ASP A 111 -7.31 4.02 -11.99
N LEU A 112 -6.17 3.46 -11.57
CA LEU A 112 -5.69 3.59 -10.19
C LEU A 112 -5.39 5.06 -9.83
N TYR A 113 -4.64 5.79 -10.65
CA TYR A 113 -4.31 7.19 -10.34
C TYR A 113 -5.53 8.10 -10.42
N TYR A 114 -6.47 7.84 -11.34
CA TYR A 114 -7.77 8.50 -11.34
C TYR A 114 -8.53 8.26 -10.03
N SER A 115 -8.56 7.02 -9.57
CA SER A 115 -9.19 6.65 -8.31
C SER A 115 -8.54 7.32 -7.10
N TYR A 116 -7.19 7.41 -7.06
CA TYR A 116 -6.47 8.12 -5.99
C TYR A 116 -6.82 9.60 -5.95
N ARG A 117 -6.94 10.26 -7.12
CA ARG A 117 -7.34 11.65 -7.18
C ARG A 117 -8.72 11.89 -6.54
N ILE A 118 -9.64 10.94 -6.70
CA ILE A 118 -10.98 11.02 -6.11
C ILE A 118 -10.94 10.69 -4.60
N SER A 119 -10.25 9.63 -4.23
CA SER A 119 -10.28 9.11 -2.85
C SER A 119 -9.40 9.88 -1.88
N ASN A 120 -8.29 10.49 -2.34
CA ASN A 120 -7.34 11.16 -1.45
C ASN A 120 -7.99 12.28 -0.63
N LYS A 121 -8.80 13.14 -1.26
CA LYS A 121 -9.51 14.20 -0.54
C LYS A 121 -10.41 13.65 0.56
N TYR A 122 -11.15 12.60 0.26
CA TYR A 122 -11.98 11.92 1.25
C TYR A 122 -11.17 11.37 2.43
N LEU A 123 -10.03 10.74 2.14
CA LEU A 123 -9.14 10.18 3.18
C LEU A 123 -8.50 11.27 4.02
N GLU A 124 -8.04 12.38 3.41
CA GLU A 124 -7.49 13.53 4.10
C GLU A 124 -8.47 14.10 5.12
N GLU A 125 -9.72 14.32 4.69
CA GLU A 125 -10.79 14.86 5.56
C GLU A 125 -11.16 13.86 6.68
N LYS A 126 -11.37 12.58 6.32
CA LYS A 126 -11.84 11.56 7.28
C LYS A 126 -10.82 11.21 8.34
N TYR A 127 -9.55 11.09 7.97
CA TYR A 127 -8.48 10.65 8.87
C TYR A 127 -7.58 11.79 9.34
N ASN A 128 -7.92 13.04 9.00
CA ASN A 128 -7.15 14.24 9.37
C ASN A 128 -5.65 14.13 9.03
N ILE A 129 -5.35 13.62 7.84
CA ILE A 129 -3.96 13.32 7.39
C ILE A 129 -3.11 14.59 7.35
N CYS A 130 -3.67 15.75 6.99
CA CYS A 130 -2.96 17.03 6.94
C CYS A 130 -2.36 17.43 8.29
N ALA A 131 -2.92 16.96 9.41
CA ALA A 131 -2.36 17.24 10.74
C ALA A 131 -0.99 16.58 10.98
N LEU A 132 -0.56 15.66 10.12
CA LEU A 132 0.75 15.00 10.21
C LEU A 132 1.89 15.85 9.63
N ASN A 133 1.61 17.00 8.99
CA ASN A 133 2.61 17.89 8.38
C ASN A 133 3.57 17.24 7.37
N LEU A 134 3.07 16.25 6.61
CA LEU A 134 3.86 15.49 5.63
C LEU A 134 3.67 15.98 4.18
N ASP A 135 2.94 17.07 3.97
CA ASP A 135 2.50 17.56 2.65
C ASP A 135 3.66 17.79 1.67
N ASP A 136 4.77 18.36 2.12
CA ASP A 136 5.92 18.66 1.26
C ASP A 136 6.57 17.36 0.73
N VAL A 137 6.64 16.35 1.57
CA VAL A 137 7.21 15.04 1.24
C VAL A 137 6.31 14.31 0.24
N MET A 138 4.99 14.32 0.49
CA MET A 138 3.97 13.68 -0.34
C MET A 138 3.89 14.33 -1.73
N ASN A 139 3.83 15.66 -1.78
CA ASN A 139 3.67 16.42 -3.02
C ASN A 139 4.85 16.27 -3.99
N LYS A 140 6.08 16.25 -3.48
CA LYS A 140 7.28 16.06 -4.31
C LYS A 140 7.26 14.70 -5.01
N ASN A 141 6.86 13.67 -4.32
CA ASN A 141 6.88 12.31 -4.85
C ASN A 141 5.79 12.07 -5.90
N ILE A 142 4.55 12.53 -5.64
CA ILE A 142 3.45 12.42 -6.61
C ILE A 142 3.80 13.14 -7.91
N LYS A 143 4.29 14.38 -7.85
CA LYS A 143 4.70 15.15 -9.04
C LYS A 143 5.79 14.45 -9.84
N HIS A 144 6.75 13.81 -9.18
CA HIS A 144 7.81 13.06 -9.84
C HIS A 144 7.27 11.85 -10.61
N VAL A 145 6.41 11.05 -9.99
CA VAL A 145 5.81 9.87 -10.60
C VAL A 145 4.96 10.24 -11.82
N LEU A 146 4.07 11.20 -11.70
CA LEU A 146 3.18 11.62 -12.79
C LEU A 146 3.95 12.16 -13.99
N ARG A 147 4.99 12.98 -13.76
CA ARG A 147 5.85 13.49 -14.83
C ARG A 147 6.58 12.38 -15.57
N LYS A 148 7.09 11.37 -14.84
CA LYS A 148 7.84 10.27 -15.42
C LYS A 148 6.98 9.35 -16.28
N MET A 149 5.71 9.18 -15.92
CA MET A 149 4.82 8.21 -16.59
C MET A 149 3.92 8.83 -17.65
N ASN A 150 3.86 10.17 -17.75
CA ASN A 150 2.96 10.90 -18.69
C ASN A 150 1.52 10.36 -18.68
N ILE A 151 0.98 10.10 -17.46
CA ILE A 151 -0.34 9.51 -17.28
C ILE A 151 -1.40 10.60 -17.20
N ASP A 152 -2.46 10.45 -18.01
CA ASP A 152 -3.69 11.23 -17.83
C ASP A 152 -4.50 10.68 -16.65
N ILE A 153 -4.65 11.51 -15.61
CA ILE A 153 -5.45 11.21 -14.41
C ILE A 153 -6.78 11.97 -14.38
N THR A 154 -7.16 12.63 -15.47
CA THR A 154 -8.41 13.40 -15.53
C THR A 154 -9.63 12.52 -15.78
N SER A 155 -9.43 11.33 -16.35
CA SER A 155 -10.46 10.35 -16.68
C SER A 155 -10.03 8.92 -16.37
N GLY A 156 -10.99 8.07 -16.03
CA GLY A 156 -10.75 6.65 -15.72
C GLY A 156 -11.91 6.01 -14.98
N ASN A 157 -11.77 4.73 -14.68
CA ASN A 157 -12.70 4.01 -13.82
C ASN A 157 -12.35 4.25 -12.35
N ASN A 158 -13.36 4.49 -11.51
CA ASN A 158 -13.14 4.56 -10.07
C ASN A 158 -13.11 3.15 -9.48
N LEU A 159 -11.91 2.66 -9.20
CA LEU A 159 -11.65 1.35 -8.61
C LEU A 159 -11.75 1.34 -7.07
N LEU A 160 -11.87 2.53 -6.45
CA LEU A 160 -11.78 2.72 -5.00
C LEU A 160 -13.06 3.34 -4.42
N PRO A 161 -14.21 2.63 -4.41
CA PRO A 161 -15.41 3.10 -3.75
C PRO A 161 -15.16 3.34 -2.26
N LYS A 162 -15.73 4.43 -1.71
CA LYS A 162 -15.50 4.86 -0.30
C LYS A 162 -15.75 3.75 0.72
N GLU A 163 -16.88 3.05 0.61
CA GLU A 163 -17.23 1.97 1.52
C GLU A 163 -16.21 0.83 1.50
N LYS A 164 -15.81 0.41 0.29
CA LYS A 164 -14.80 -0.64 0.12
C LYS A 164 -13.45 -0.21 0.68
N MET A 165 -13.06 1.07 0.49
CA MET A 165 -11.85 1.64 1.06
C MET A 165 -11.89 1.66 2.59
N ASP A 166 -13.01 2.08 3.19
CA ASP A 166 -13.17 2.10 4.64
C ASP A 166 -13.08 0.69 5.24
N ASN A 167 -13.72 -0.28 4.60
CA ASN A 167 -13.65 -1.68 5.01
C ASN A 167 -12.21 -2.21 4.92
N PHE A 168 -11.48 -1.87 3.85
CA PHE A 168 -10.07 -2.22 3.69
C PHE A 168 -9.20 -1.61 4.82
N ILE A 169 -9.34 -0.31 5.08
CA ILE A 169 -8.58 0.38 6.14
C ILE A 169 -8.89 -0.24 7.52
N ASN A 170 -10.16 -0.55 7.79
CA ASN A 170 -10.55 -1.20 9.04
C ASN A 170 -9.93 -2.60 9.16
N LYS A 171 -9.99 -3.43 8.14
CA LYS A 171 -9.35 -4.76 8.13
C LYS A 171 -7.84 -4.67 8.35
N MET A 172 -7.16 -3.74 7.65
CA MET A 172 -5.73 -3.53 7.83
C MET A 172 -5.37 -3.05 9.24
N SER A 173 -6.23 -2.25 9.88
CA SER A 173 -6.03 -1.78 11.25
C SER A 173 -6.17 -2.87 12.31
N GLU A 174 -6.78 -4.00 11.96
CA GLU A 174 -6.98 -5.18 12.82
C GLU A 174 -5.92 -6.27 12.59
N LEU A 175 -4.97 -6.00 11.70
CA LEU A 175 -3.91 -6.95 11.39
C LEU A 175 -2.98 -7.13 12.60
N ASP A 176 -2.89 -8.34 13.14
CA ASP A 176 -1.84 -8.72 14.08
C ASP A 176 -0.53 -8.91 13.31
N LEU A 177 0.34 -7.89 13.34
CA LEU A 177 1.60 -7.91 12.62
C LEU A 177 2.51 -9.06 13.07
N ASN A 178 2.54 -9.40 14.36
CA ASN A 178 3.41 -10.45 14.86
C ASN A 178 2.97 -11.82 14.33
N SER A 179 1.68 -12.14 14.48
CA SER A 179 1.12 -13.38 13.93
C SER A 179 1.28 -13.48 12.43
N TYR A 180 1.13 -12.35 11.72
CA TYR A 180 1.28 -12.33 10.26
C TYR A 180 2.74 -12.53 9.82
N ILE A 181 3.70 -11.90 10.51
CA ILE A 181 5.14 -12.10 10.28
C ILE A 181 5.51 -13.58 10.48
N GLU A 182 5.08 -14.18 11.59
CA GLU A 182 5.39 -15.59 11.87
C GLU A 182 4.76 -16.53 10.80
N LYS A 183 3.56 -16.26 10.35
CA LYS A 183 2.94 -17.01 9.26
C LYS A 183 3.76 -16.97 7.98
N ILE A 184 4.23 -15.78 7.56
CA ILE A 184 5.08 -15.61 6.38
C ILE A 184 6.39 -16.36 6.53
N LYS A 185 7.02 -16.31 7.71
CA LYS A 185 8.28 -17.02 7.99
C LYS A 185 8.11 -18.54 7.93
N ILE A 186 7.05 -19.07 8.54
CA ILE A 186 6.74 -20.50 8.55
C ILE A 186 6.52 -21.03 7.13
N GLU A 187 5.71 -20.32 6.34
CA GLU A 187 5.42 -20.72 4.96
C GLU A 187 6.54 -20.37 3.98
N ASN A 188 7.50 -19.56 4.38
CA ASN A 188 8.64 -19.09 3.57
C ASN A 188 8.21 -18.49 2.20
N ARG A 189 7.05 -17.85 2.15
CA ARG A 189 6.49 -17.17 0.97
C ARG A 189 5.53 -16.06 1.39
N ASN A 190 5.15 -15.20 0.46
CA ASN A 190 4.04 -14.29 0.67
C ASN A 190 2.75 -15.09 0.87
N VAL A 191 2.00 -14.76 1.91
CA VAL A 191 0.69 -15.35 2.22
C VAL A 191 -0.27 -14.25 2.65
N PHE A 192 -1.58 -14.52 2.56
CA PHE A 192 -2.57 -13.60 3.09
C PHE A 192 -2.76 -13.79 4.60
N PRO A 193 -3.06 -12.73 5.36
CA PRO A 193 -3.45 -12.84 6.75
C PRO A 193 -4.75 -13.67 6.90
N ASP A 194 -4.97 -14.28 8.06
CA ASP A 194 -6.11 -15.17 8.30
C ASP A 194 -7.47 -14.45 8.24
N ASN A 195 -7.50 -13.16 8.52
CA ASN A 195 -8.69 -12.32 8.39
C ASN A 195 -9.00 -11.90 6.94
N TYR A 196 -8.14 -12.25 5.96
CA TYR A 196 -8.36 -12.07 4.53
C TYR A 196 -8.69 -13.42 3.89
N LYS A 197 -9.99 -13.72 3.77
CA LYS A 197 -10.48 -14.80 2.90
C LYS A 197 -10.74 -14.19 1.55
N ILE A 198 -10.00 -14.67 0.55
CA ILE A 198 -10.23 -14.40 -0.89
C ILE A 198 -11.37 -15.28 -1.37
#